data_f8ca1aec69e6ab8b5862a5061d024040
#
_entry.id   f8ca1aec69e6ab8b5862a5061d024040
#
_cell.length_a   1.000
_cell.length_b   1.000
_cell.length_c   1.000
_cell.angle_alpha   90.00
_cell.angle_beta   90.00
_cell.angle_gamma   90.00
#
_symmetry.space_group_name_H-M   'P 1'
#
loop_
_entity.id
_entity.type
_entity.pdbx_description
1 polymer ?
#
loop_
_entity_poly.entity_id
_entity_poly.type
_entity_poly.pdbx_seq_one_letter_code
_entity_poly.pdbx_strand_id
1 'polypeptide(L)'
;MSTAFYIPTINFMGTGCLKDAADSIQSQGFKKGLIVTDKILNQIGVVKQVQDLLSQRGVDAVIFDGTQPNPTITNVNDGLELLTDNNCDFVVSLGGGSPHDCAKGIALVASNGGKIADYEGVDQSEKPMMPLIAINTTAGTASEMTRFCIITDEARHIKMAIVDKHTTPLISVNDPELMLAKPASLTAATGMDALTHAIEAYVSIAATPITDAVAIKAIELVQAHLRTAVAHGEDIEAREQMAYAQFMAGMAFNNASLGYVHAMAHQLGGFYDLPHGVCNAILLPHVQRYNAQVCPERLRDVAKAMGVNVEGMTAEQGAEAAINAIVQLANDVNIPTGIAQLGAKLEDIPTLSDNALKDACGFTNPKQATHEEISAIFEAAM
;
A
#
# COMPACT_ATOMS: atom_id res chain seq x y z
N MET A 1 27.50 4.39 -0.94
CA MET A 1 26.63 4.11 -2.12
C MET A 1 25.65 5.26 -2.27
N SER A 2 25.33 5.68 -3.50
CA SER A 2 24.26 6.66 -3.73
C SER A 2 22.91 5.96 -3.65
N THR A 3 21.90 6.65 -3.10
CA THR A 3 20.51 6.18 -3.06
C THR A 3 19.62 7.17 -3.81
N ALA A 4 18.62 6.66 -4.54
CA ALA A 4 17.56 7.47 -5.13
C ALA A 4 16.37 7.52 -4.16
N PHE A 5 15.65 8.64 -4.15
CA PHE A 5 14.43 8.80 -3.36
C PHE A 5 13.28 9.21 -4.29
N TYR A 6 12.24 8.38 -4.35
CA TYR A 6 11.10 8.53 -5.24
C TYR A 6 9.88 9.00 -4.48
N ILE A 7 9.23 10.04 -4.99
CA ILE A 7 7.99 10.62 -4.47
C ILE A 7 7.24 11.31 -5.63
N PRO A 8 5.90 11.38 -5.65
CA PRO A 8 5.17 12.15 -6.65
C PRO A 8 5.59 13.63 -6.67
N THR A 9 5.51 14.25 -7.83
CA THR A 9 5.94 15.64 -8.00
C THR A 9 5.07 16.62 -7.22
N ILE A 10 3.76 16.36 -7.14
CA ILE A 10 2.79 17.20 -6.42
C ILE A 10 1.95 16.31 -5.50
N ASN A 11 1.81 16.70 -4.23
CA ASN A 11 1.05 15.94 -3.24
C ASN A 11 0.07 16.88 -2.53
N PHE A 12 -1.23 16.62 -2.67
CA PHE A 12 -2.28 17.32 -1.95
C PHE A 12 -2.73 16.49 -0.76
N MET A 13 -2.69 17.09 0.43
CA MET A 13 -2.97 16.42 1.70
C MET A 13 -3.90 17.30 2.54
N GLY A 14 -4.88 16.68 3.20
CA GLY A 14 -5.78 17.34 4.15
C GLY A 14 -7.20 17.54 3.63
N THR A 15 -8.08 17.87 4.55
CA THR A 15 -9.52 18.00 4.33
C THR A 15 -9.85 19.02 3.25
N GLY A 16 -10.60 18.61 2.23
CA GLY A 16 -11.02 19.44 1.10
C GLY A 16 -9.97 19.66 0.01
N CYS A 17 -8.78 19.04 0.10
CA CYS A 17 -7.69 19.23 -0.85
C CYS A 17 -8.00 18.74 -2.27
N LEU A 18 -9.05 17.95 -2.45
CA LEU A 18 -9.52 17.51 -3.77
C LEU A 18 -9.84 18.69 -4.70
N LYS A 19 -10.32 19.82 -4.14
CA LYS A 19 -10.63 21.04 -4.93
C LYS A 19 -9.36 21.68 -5.47
N ASP A 20 -8.33 21.80 -4.63
CA ASP A 20 -7.04 22.37 -5.00
C ASP A 20 -6.34 21.49 -6.05
N ALA A 21 -6.46 20.17 -5.88
CA ALA A 21 -5.96 19.19 -6.85
C ALA A 21 -6.66 19.36 -8.22
N ALA A 22 -7.97 19.57 -8.26
CA ALA A 22 -8.71 19.79 -9.50
C ALA A 22 -8.28 21.10 -10.20
N ASP A 23 -7.98 22.17 -9.45
CA ASP A 23 -7.41 23.40 -9.99
C ASP A 23 -6.01 23.17 -10.57
N SER A 24 -5.20 22.37 -9.90
CA SER A 24 -3.89 21.95 -10.40
C SER A 24 -3.98 21.12 -11.69
N ILE A 25 -4.93 20.18 -11.78
CA ILE A 25 -5.19 19.37 -12.98
C ILE A 25 -5.56 20.28 -14.16
N GLN A 26 -6.46 21.25 -13.95
CA GLN A 26 -6.81 22.23 -14.97
C GLN A 26 -5.58 23.02 -15.46
N SER A 27 -4.71 23.44 -14.55
CA SER A 27 -3.50 24.22 -14.87
C SER A 27 -2.47 23.43 -15.70
N GLN A 28 -2.48 22.08 -15.63
CA GLN A 28 -1.64 21.22 -16.49
C GLN A 28 -2.08 21.24 -17.96
N GLY A 29 -3.29 21.73 -18.25
CA GLY A 29 -3.80 21.85 -19.61
C GLY A 29 -4.40 20.58 -20.19
N PHE A 30 -4.61 19.54 -19.37
CA PHE A 30 -5.28 18.30 -19.75
C PHE A 30 -6.72 18.57 -20.22
N LYS A 31 -7.21 17.75 -21.16
CA LYS A 31 -8.52 17.93 -21.80
C LYS A 31 -9.51 16.85 -21.45
N LYS A 32 -9.08 15.59 -21.49
CA LYS A 32 -9.96 14.45 -21.28
C LYS A 32 -9.25 13.32 -20.56
N GLY A 33 -9.71 13.00 -19.36
CA GLY A 33 -9.16 11.93 -18.52
C GLY A 33 -9.93 10.61 -18.59
N LEU A 34 -9.23 9.50 -18.30
CA LEU A 34 -9.87 8.24 -17.94
C LEU A 34 -9.88 8.11 -16.42
N ILE A 35 -11.06 8.09 -15.79
CA ILE A 35 -11.20 7.77 -14.35
C ILE A 35 -11.25 6.26 -14.20
N VAL A 36 -10.21 5.67 -13.60
CA VAL A 36 -10.10 4.24 -13.29
C VAL A 36 -10.51 4.03 -11.83
N THR A 37 -11.51 3.18 -11.60
CA THR A 37 -12.14 3.00 -10.30
C THR A 37 -12.81 1.63 -10.20
N ASP A 38 -13.50 1.37 -9.09
CA ASP A 38 -14.32 0.18 -8.88
C ASP A 38 -15.83 0.50 -8.90
N LYS A 39 -16.65 -0.54 -9.07
CA LYS A 39 -18.13 -0.41 -9.14
C LYS A 39 -18.72 0.17 -7.85
N ILE A 40 -18.15 -0.10 -6.68
CA ILE A 40 -18.67 0.36 -5.40
C ILE A 40 -18.55 1.88 -5.31
N LEU A 41 -17.37 2.43 -5.60
CA LEU A 41 -17.14 3.88 -5.58
C LEU A 41 -18.01 4.61 -6.61
N ASN A 42 -18.26 3.97 -7.77
CA ASN A 42 -19.17 4.50 -8.78
C ASN A 42 -20.62 4.53 -8.27
N GLN A 43 -21.10 3.44 -7.66
CA GLN A 43 -22.47 3.32 -7.15
C GLN A 43 -22.79 4.27 -5.98
N ILE A 44 -21.82 4.52 -5.09
CA ILE A 44 -22.01 5.43 -3.95
C ILE A 44 -21.80 6.91 -4.30
N GLY A 45 -21.51 7.22 -5.59
CA GLY A 45 -21.49 8.59 -6.12
C GLY A 45 -20.17 9.34 -5.96
N VAL A 46 -19.12 8.74 -5.41
CA VAL A 46 -17.79 9.37 -5.26
C VAL A 46 -17.18 9.68 -6.64
N VAL A 47 -17.36 8.77 -7.61
CA VAL A 47 -16.87 8.98 -8.99
C VAL A 47 -17.53 10.18 -9.63
N LYS A 48 -18.86 10.33 -9.45
CA LYS A 48 -19.59 11.47 -9.97
C LYS A 48 -19.14 12.79 -9.35
N GLN A 49 -18.84 12.81 -8.06
CA GLN A 49 -18.30 13.99 -7.38
C GLN A 49 -16.98 14.45 -8.06
N VAL A 50 -16.06 13.54 -8.32
CA VAL A 50 -14.78 13.84 -8.99
C VAL A 50 -15.02 14.27 -10.43
N GLN A 51 -15.86 13.57 -11.18
CA GLN A 51 -16.18 13.90 -12.57
C GLN A 51 -16.81 15.30 -12.69
N ASP A 52 -17.79 15.64 -11.83
CA ASP A 52 -18.42 16.95 -11.82
C ASP A 52 -17.42 18.07 -11.49
N LEU A 53 -16.49 17.79 -10.55
CA LEU A 53 -15.46 18.75 -10.16
C LEU A 53 -14.47 19.04 -11.31
N LEU A 54 -14.10 18.03 -12.09
CA LEU A 54 -13.27 18.19 -13.28
C LEU A 54 -14.02 18.93 -14.40
N SER A 55 -15.29 18.55 -14.62
CA SER A 55 -16.15 19.17 -15.65
C SER A 55 -16.37 20.68 -15.40
N GLN A 56 -16.53 21.10 -14.14
CA GLN A 56 -16.62 22.51 -13.76
C GLN A 56 -15.37 23.32 -14.15
N ARG A 57 -14.25 22.65 -14.36
CA ARG A 57 -12.96 23.23 -14.78
C ARG A 57 -12.66 23.03 -16.25
N GLY A 58 -13.65 22.55 -17.02
CA GLY A 58 -13.51 22.32 -18.46
C GLY A 58 -12.64 21.11 -18.81
N VAL A 59 -12.52 20.15 -17.89
CA VAL A 59 -11.80 18.87 -18.10
C VAL A 59 -12.85 17.76 -18.20
N ASP A 60 -12.93 17.10 -19.34
CA ASP A 60 -13.82 15.98 -19.57
C ASP A 60 -13.26 14.68 -18.93
N ALA A 61 -14.14 13.74 -18.60
CA ALA A 61 -13.71 12.44 -18.08
C ALA A 61 -14.63 11.30 -18.52
N VAL A 62 -14.01 10.19 -18.92
CA VAL A 62 -14.65 8.90 -19.17
C VAL A 62 -14.42 8.01 -17.96
N ILE A 63 -15.35 7.13 -17.62
CA ILE A 63 -15.27 6.27 -16.42
C ILE A 63 -15.01 4.83 -16.86
N PHE A 64 -13.98 4.22 -16.27
CA PHE A 64 -13.74 2.78 -16.25
C PHE A 64 -13.91 2.28 -14.81
N ASP A 65 -15.01 1.62 -14.51
CA ASP A 65 -15.33 1.06 -13.18
C ASP A 65 -15.16 -0.47 -13.11
N GLY A 66 -14.41 -1.01 -14.07
CA GLY A 66 -14.15 -2.45 -14.21
C GLY A 66 -13.05 -3.00 -13.29
N THR A 67 -12.37 -2.17 -12.49
CA THR A 67 -11.30 -2.65 -11.62
C THR A 67 -11.85 -3.56 -10.54
N GLN A 68 -11.25 -4.74 -10.41
CA GLN A 68 -11.57 -5.73 -9.38
C GLN A 68 -10.59 -5.63 -8.20
N PRO A 69 -10.94 -6.13 -7.01
CA PRO A 69 -9.93 -6.44 -6.00
C PRO A 69 -8.85 -7.34 -6.63
N ASN A 70 -7.56 -7.05 -6.37
CA ASN A 70 -6.45 -7.70 -7.08
C ASN A 70 -6.56 -7.53 -8.61
N PRO A 71 -6.27 -6.33 -9.16
CA PRO A 71 -6.51 -6.01 -10.56
C PRO A 71 -5.73 -6.95 -11.49
N THR A 72 -6.34 -7.27 -12.62
CA THR A 72 -5.85 -8.28 -13.54
C THR A 72 -5.30 -7.68 -14.83
N ILE A 73 -4.58 -8.51 -15.63
CA ILE A 73 -4.17 -8.14 -17.00
C ILE A 73 -5.40 -7.75 -17.83
N THR A 74 -6.51 -8.47 -17.67
CA THR A 74 -7.77 -8.15 -18.36
C THR A 74 -8.27 -6.75 -17.98
N ASN A 75 -8.27 -6.37 -16.69
CA ASN A 75 -8.68 -5.03 -16.28
C ASN A 75 -7.80 -3.94 -16.92
N VAL A 76 -6.50 -4.16 -17.02
CA VAL A 76 -5.58 -3.21 -17.69
C VAL A 76 -5.91 -3.09 -19.17
N ASN A 77 -6.15 -4.20 -19.87
CA ASN A 77 -6.46 -4.19 -21.31
C ASN A 77 -7.79 -3.48 -21.60
N ASP A 78 -8.85 -3.78 -20.82
CA ASP A 78 -10.17 -3.16 -21.01
C ASP A 78 -10.12 -1.64 -20.76
N GLY A 79 -9.39 -1.22 -19.73
CA GLY A 79 -9.19 0.20 -19.44
C GLY A 79 -8.34 0.91 -20.51
N LEU A 80 -7.34 0.25 -21.07
CA LEU A 80 -6.49 0.76 -22.15
C LEU A 80 -7.29 0.95 -23.44
N GLU A 81 -8.17 0.00 -23.79
CA GLU A 81 -9.07 0.10 -24.94
C GLU A 81 -9.97 1.35 -24.77
N LEU A 82 -10.62 1.49 -23.62
CA LEU A 82 -11.48 2.64 -23.35
C LEU A 82 -10.73 3.99 -23.39
N LEU A 83 -9.50 4.04 -22.85
CA LEU A 83 -8.62 5.22 -22.91
C LEU A 83 -8.32 5.63 -24.36
N THR A 84 -7.97 4.65 -25.19
CA THR A 84 -7.56 4.84 -26.59
C THR A 84 -8.75 5.29 -27.44
N ASP A 85 -9.89 4.59 -27.36
CA ASP A 85 -11.09 4.88 -28.11
C ASP A 85 -11.65 6.28 -27.82
N ASN A 86 -11.43 6.76 -26.62
CA ASN A 86 -11.88 8.09 -26.21
C ASN A 86 -10.85 9.19 -26.36
N ASN A 87 -9.62 8.88 -26.83
CA ASN A 87 -8.52 9.82 -26.98
C ASN A 87 -8.23 10.58 -25.66
N CYS A 88 -8.18 9.85 -24.53
CA CYS A 88 -7.82 10.45 -23.25
C CYS A 88 -6.34 10.86 -23.25
N ASP A 89 -6.00 12.00 -22.64
CA ASP A 89 -4.64 12.55 -22.59
C ASP A 89 -3.99 12.42 -21.20
N PHE A 90 -4.75 11.92 -20.19
CA PHE A 90 -4.27 11.59 -18.84
C PHE A 90 -5.17 10.54 -18.18
N VAL A 91 -4.70 10.00 -17.06
CA VAL A 91 -5.44 9.02 -16.25
C VAL A 91 -5.68 9.60 -14.86
N VAL A 92 -6.86 9.33 -14.30
CA VAL A 92 -7.20 9.55 -12.89
C VAL A 92 -7.45 8.20 -12.27
N SER A 93 -6.71 7.81 -11.25
CA SER A 93 -7.11 6.66 -10.42
C SER A 93 -7.87 7.16 -9.21
N LEU A 94 -9.04 6.56 -8.94
CA LEU A 94 -9.89 6.92 -7.82
C LEU A 94 -10.22 5.67 -7.01
N GLY A 95 -9.63 5.56 -5.82
CA GLY A 95 -9.85 4.41 -4.95
C GLY A 95 -8.70 4.10 -4.01
N GLY A 96 -8.57 2.83 -3.64
CA GLY A 96 -7.42 2.30 -2.91
C GLY A 96 -6.37 1.69 -3.84
N GLY A 97 -5.58 0.72 -3.34
CA GLY A 97 -4.49 0.10 -4.09
C GLY A 97 -4.90 -0.46 -5.44
N SER A 98 -6.01 -1.22 -5.53
CA SER A 98 -6.43 -1.88 -6.78
C SER A 98 -6.72 -0.90 -7.93
N PRO A 99 -7.53 0.17 -7.77
CA PRO A 99 -7.68 1.19 -8.79
C PRO A 99 -6.38 1.91 -9.14
N HIS A 100 -5.50 2.17 -8.16
CA HIS A 100 -4.21 2.81 -8.44
C HIS A 100 -3.30 1.91 -9.28
N ASP A 101 -3.18 0.64 -8.94
CA ASP A 101 -2.34 -0.31 -9.66
C ASP A 101 -2.88 -0.57 -11.08
N CYS A 102 -4.19 -0.73 -11.24
CA CYS A 102 -4.82 -0.84 -12.55
C CYS A 102 -4.53 0.39 -13.42
N ALA A 103 -4.69 1.59 -12.88
CA ALA A 103 -4.44 2.85 -13.58
C ALA A 103 -2.97 3.03 -13.95
N LYS A 104 -2.04 2.65 -13.09
CA LYS A 104 -0.59 2.62 -13.39
C LYS A 104 -0.30 1.69 -14.57
N GLY A 105 -0.88 0.47 -14.55
CA GLY A 105 -0.74 -0.47 -15.65
C GLY A 105 -1.26 0.09 -16.97
N ILE A 106 -2.46 0.67 -16.98
CA ILE A 106 -3.05 1.32 -18.15
C ILE A 106 -2.14 2.45 -18.67
N ALA A 107 -1.74 3.36 -17.77
CA ALA A 107 -0.92 4.53 -18.11
C ALA A 107 0.47 4.13 -18.64
N LEU A 108 1.07 3.07 -18.07
CA LEU A 108 2.37 2.55 -18.48
C LEU A 108 2.33 1.96 -19.90
N VAL A 109 1.36 1.09 -20.17
CA VAL A 109 1.19 0.46 -21.48
C VAL A 109 0.78 1.50 -22.54
N ALA A 110 -0.06 2.48 -22.18
CA ALA A 110 -0.45 3.56 -23.09
C ALA A 110 0.76 4.36 -23.63
N SER A 111 1.78 4.59 -22.80
CA SER A 111 2.99 5.32 -23.19
C SER A 111 4.05 4.46 -23.85
N ASN A 112 4.21 3.21 -23.41
CA ASN A 112 5.33 2.36 -23.78
C ASN A 112 4.95 1.30 -24.83
N GLY A 113 3.66 0.95 -24.96
CA GLY A 113 3.17 -0.12 -25.82
C GLY A 113 3.33 -1.51 -25.20
N GLY A 114 3.26 -2.55 -26.01
CA GLY A 114 3.40 -3.93 -25.55
C GLY A 114 2.24 -4.42 -24.68
N LYS A 115 2.54 -5.27 -23.71
CA LYS A 115 1.60 -5.83 -22.74
C LYS A 115 2.10 -5.51 -21.33
N ILE A 116 1.20 -5.41 -20.36
CA ILE A 116 1.59 -5.11 -18.98
C ILE A 116 2.56 -6.16 -18.39
N ALA A 117 2.48 -7.41 -18.83
CA ALA A 117 3.40 -8.47 -18.41
C ALA A 117 4.86 -8.25 -18.88
N ASP A 118 5.09 -7.44 -19.91
CA ASP A 118 6.43 -7.15 -20.41
C ASP A 118 7.21 -6.24 -19.41
N TYR A 119 6.50 -5.62 -18.46
CA TYR A 119 7.06 -4.72 -17.45
C TYR A 119 7.26 -5.36 -16.08
N GLU A 120 7.03 -6.67 -15.93
CA GLU A 120 7.27 -7.40 -14.67
C GLU A 120 8.74 -7.28 -14.24
N GLY A 121 8.97 -6.89 -12.99
CA GLY A 121 10.31 -6.70 -12.41
C GLY A 121 10.64 -5.24 -12.10
N VAL A 122 11.92 -4.89 -12.18
CA VAL A 122 12.42 -3.57 -11.77
C VAL A 122 12.88 -2.76 -12.99
N ASP A 123 12.35 -1.53 -13.12
CA ASP A 123 12.74 -0.52 -14.13
C ASP A 123 12.76 -1.08 -15.58
N GLN A 124 11.71 -1.78 -15.99
CA GLN A 124 11.58 -2.38 -17.32
C GLN A 124 11.03 -1.42 -18.39
N SER A 125 10.45 -0.27 -17.99
CA SER A 125 9.89 0.69 -18.95
C SER A 125 10.98 1.62 -19.53
N GLU A 126 10.79 2.04 -20.79
CA GLU A 126 11.68 2.97 -21.47
C GLU A 126 11.30 4.44 -21.23
N LYS A 127 10.01 4.71 -21.03
CA LYS A 127 9.44 6.06 -20.94
C LYS A 127 8.54 6.19 -19.71
N PRO A 128 8.37 7.43 -19.20
CA PRO A 128 7.35 7.70 -18.19
C PRO A 128 5.96 7.26 -18.67
N MET A 129 5.16 6.74 -17.74
CA MET A 129 3.76 6.47 -18.02
C MET A 129 3.00 7.73 -18.42
N MET A 130 1.82 7.59 -19.03
CA MET A 130 0.90 8.71 -19.27
C MET A 130 0.64 9.43 -17.93
N PRO A 131 0.48 10.77 -17.91
CA PRO A 131 0.26 11.50 -16.66
C PRO A 131 -0.86 10.87 -15.84
N LEU A 132 -0.55 10.49 -14.59
CA LEU A 132 -1.49 9.88 -13.66
C LEU A 132 -1.72 10.79 -12.45
N ILE A 133 -2.99 11.06 -12.17
CA ILE A 133 -3.48 11.71 -10.96
C ILE A 133 -4.08 10.62 -10.07
N ALA A 134 -3.52 10.40 -8.89
CA ALA A 134 -3.96 9.35 -8.00
C ALA A 134 -4.74 9.93 -6.80
N ILE A 135 -6.08 9.74 -6.81
CA ILE A 135 -7.00 10.20 -5.77
C ILE A 135 -7.28 9.02 -4.84
N ASN A 136 -6.70 9.07 -3.66
CA ASN A 136 -6.75 7.98 -2.70
C ASN A 136 -8.01 8.05 -1.82
N THR A 137 -8.60 6.87 -1.52
CA THR A 137 -9.77 6.73 -0.65
C THR A 137 -9.54 5.78 0.53
N THR A 138 -8.29 5.32 0.74
CA THR A 138 -7.93 4.39 1.83
C THR A 138 -6.65 4.83 2.52
N ALA A 139 -6.53 4.59 3.83
CA ALA A 139 -5.32 4.88 4.58
C ALA A 139 -4.54 3.59 4.84
N GLY A 140 -3.79 3.10 3.82
CA GLY A 140 -3.07 1.84 3.93
C GLY A 140 -1.96 1.63 2.91
N THR A 141 -2.31 1.33 1.66
CA THR A 141 -1.38 0.85 0.64
C THR A 141 -0.36 1.86 0.16
N ALA A 142 -0.66 3.16 0.28
CA ALA A 142 0.14 4.26 -0.27
C ALA A 142 0.43 4.12 -1.79
N SER A 143 -0.39 3.35 -2.53
CA SER A 143 -0.15 3.17 -3.96
C SER A 143 -0.24 4.48 -4.74
N GLU A 144 -1.00 5.48 -4.26
CA GLU A 144 -1.09 6.81 -4.87
C GLU A 144 0.25 7.57 -4.90
N MET A 145 1.24 7.12 -4.12
CA MET A 145 2.53 7.80 -4.04
C MET A 145 3.73 6.93 -4.40
N THR A 146 3.54 5.64 -4.62
CA THR A 146 4.63 4.68 -4.85
C THR A 146 4.87 4.40 -6.33
N ARG A 147 6.04 3.80 -6.62
CA ARG A 147 6.42 3.26 -7.91
C ARG A 147 6.05 1.77 -8.08
N PHE A 148 5.29 1.20 -7.16
CA PHE A 148 4.82 -0.18 -7.20
C PHE A 148 3.50 -0.26 -7.96
N CYS A 149 3.33 -1.30 -8.76
CA CYS A 149 2.13 -1.64 -9.49
C CYS A 149 1.98 -3.17 -9.49
N ILE A 150 0.96 -3.68 -8.81
CA ILE A 150 0.75 -5.11 -8.62
C ILE A 150 -0.43 -5.56 -9.48
N ILE A 151 -0.18 -6.37 -10.48
CA ILE A 151 -1.19 -6.87 -11.42
C ILE A 151 -1.22 -8.41 -11.39
N THR A 152 -2.41 -8.97 -11.30
CA THR A 152 -2.60 -10.43 -11.34
C THR A 152 -2.54 -10.92 -12.78
N ASP A 153 -1.61 -11.84 -13.05
CA ASP A 153 -1.62 -12.65 -14.28
C ASP A 153 -2.57 -13.84 -14.06
N GLU A 154 -3.72 -13.77 -14.71
CA GLU A 154 -4.79 -14.76 -14.58
C GLU A 154 -4.39 -16.12 -15.17
N ALA A 155 -3.52 -16.13 -16.20
CA ALA A 155 -3.08 -17.35 -16.85
C ALA A 155 -2.03 -18.11 -16.04
N ARG A 156 -1.13 -17.37 -15.36
CA ARG A 156 -0.09 -17.95 -14.50
C ARG A 156 -0.52 -18.12 -13.05
N HIS A 157 -1.65 -17.52 -12.64
CA HIS A 157 -2.13 -17.44 -11.25
C HIS A 157 -1.11 -16.82 -10.28
N ILE A 158 -0.45 -15.75 -10.71
CA ILE A 158 0.55 -15.03 -9.90
C ILE A 158 0.26 -13.53 -9.85
N LYS A 159 0.72 -12.88 -8.79
CA LYS A 159 0.78 -11.41 -8.70
C LYS A 159 2.12 -10.94 -9.25
N MET A 160 2.08 -10.29 -10.41
CA MET A 160 3.26 -9.64 -11.00
C MET A 160 3.57 -8.37 -10.24
N ALA A 161 4.80 -8.23 -9.77
CA ALA A 161 5.29 -7.00 -9.19
C ALA A 161 6.02 -6.19 -10.27
N ILE A 162 5.48 -5.01 -10.58
CA ILE A 162 6.10 -4.01 -11.44
C ILE A 162 6.58 -2.89 -10.51
N VAL A 163 7.89 -2.70 -10.43
CA VAL A 163 8.52 -1.69 -9.57
C VAL A 163 9.33 -0.78 -10.48
N ASP A 164 8.69 0.29 -10.95
CA ASP A 164 9.29 1.11 -12.00
C ASP A 164 9.28 2.60 -11.63
N LYS A 165 10.42 3.28 -11.81
CA LYS A 165 10.56 4.72 -11.56
C LYS A 165 9.55 5.55 -12.34
N HIS A 166 9.08 5.05 -13.47
CA HIS A 166 8.15 5.72 -14.37
C HIS A 166 6.68 5.49 -14.01
N THR A 167 6.37 4.67 -12.98
CA THR A 167 5.00 4.45 -12.50
C THR A 167 4.63 5.28 -11.26
N THR A 168 5.52 6.20 -10.83
CA THR A 168 5.18 7.16 -9.78
C THR A 168 4.16 8.18 -10.32
N PRO A 169 2.99 8.38 -9.69
CA PRO A 169 2.00 9.36 -10.14
C PRO A 169 2.56 10.78 -10.21
N LEU A 170 2.03 11.59 -11.12
CA LEU A 170 2.36 13.02 -11.25
C LEU A 170 1.81 13.80 -10.05
N ILE A 171 0.55 13.52 -9.70
CA ILE A 171 -0.16 14.16 -8.59
C ILE A 171 -0.75 13.05 -7.72
N SER A 172 -0.54 13.14 -6.41
CA SER A 172 -1.28 12.36 -5.42
C SER A 172 -2.23 13.24 -4.63
N VAL A 173 -3.41 12.69 -4.26
CA VAL A 173 -4.46 13.41 -3.53
C VAL A 173 -4.93 12.52 -2.38
N ASN A 174 -4.78 13.01 -1.17
CA ASN A 174 -5.20 12.35 0.07
C ASN A 174 -6.18 13.26 0.82
N ASP A 175 -7.44 13.28 0.36
CA ASP A 175 -8.52 14.00 1.01
C ASP A 175 -9.25 13.09 1.99
N PRO A 176 -9.18 13.33 3.30
CA PRO A 176 -9.82 12.47 4.31
C PRO A 176 -11.34 12.39 4.16
N GLU A 177 -12.00 13.37 3.53
CA GLU A 177 -13.45 13.31 3.26
C GLU A 177 -13.82 12.12 2.39
N LEU A 178 -12.92 11.68 1.49
CA LEU A 178 -13.12 10.49 0.64
C LEU A 178 -12.93 9.16 1.39
N MET A 179 -12.41 9.22 2.62
CA MET A 179 -12.13 8.04 3.45
C MET A 179 -13.23 7.77 4.50
N LEU A 180 -14.15 8.72 4.74
CA LEU A 180 -15.18 8.63 5.79
C LEU A 180 -16.13 7.43 5.62
N ALA A 181 -16.44 7.06 4.39
CA ALA A 181 -17.37 5.96 4.10
C ALA A 181 -16.75 4.55 4.26
N LYS A 182 -15.48 4.44 4.66
CA LYS A 182 -14.84 3.12 4.78
C LYS A 182 -15.30 2.40 6.05
N PRO A 183 -15.68 1.12 5.94
CA PRO A 183 -16.10 0.34 7.11
C PRO A 183 -14.94 0.13 8.10
N ALA A 184 -15.27 -0.06 9.38
CA ALA A 184 -14.32 -0.24 10.46
C ALA A 184 -13.31 -1.37 10.21
N SER A 185 -13.78 -2.51 9.66
CA SER A 185 -12.91 -3.65 9.35
C SER A 185 -11.87 -3.34 8.26
N LEU A 186 -12.24 -2.58 7.23
CA LEU A 186 -11.30 -2.14 6.20
C LEU A 186 -10.35 -1.08 6.76
N THR A 187 -10.83 -0.15 7.59
CA THR A 187 -9.99 0.84 8.27
C THR A 187 -8.94 0.17 9.15
N ALA A 188 -9.32 -0.87 9.92
CA ALA A 188 -8.41 -1.65 10.75
C ALA A 188 -7.33 -2.36 9.89
N ALA A 189 -7.76 -3.09 8.87
CA ALA A 189 -6.86 -3.84 7.99
C ALA A 189 -5.86 -2.91 7.28
N THR A 190 -6.34 -1.81 6.70
CA THR A 190 -5.46 -0.87 5.97
C THR A 190 -4.56 -0.08 6.91
N GLY A 191 -5.03 0.30 8.10
CA GLY A 191 -4.18 0.99 9.09
C GLY A 191 -3.07 0.10 9.66
N MET A 192 -3.36 -1.19 9.88
CA MET A 192 -2.34 -2.16 10.27
C MET A 192 -1.35 -2.46 9.12
N ASP A 193 -1.82 -2.40 7.87
CA ASP A 193 -0.97 -2.48 6.69
C ASP A 193 0.02 -1.29 6.63
N ALA A 194 -0.46 -0.06 6.86
CA ALA A 194 0.39 1.13 6.96
C ALA A 194 1.43 1.00 8.10
N LEU A 195 1.05 0.43 9.26
CA LEU A 195 1.98 0.14 10.35
C LEU A 195 3.05 -0.86 9.90
N THR A 196 2.64 -1.91 9.20
CA THR A 196 3.56 -2.94 8.69
C THR A 196 4.55 -2.32 7.71
N HIS A 197 4.10 -1.52 6.75
CA HIS A 197 4.94 -0.77 5.82
C HIS A 197 6.01 0.05 6.54
N ALA A 198 5.59 0.83 7.55
CA ALA A 198 6.50 1.68 8.31
C ALA A 198 7.53 0.88 9.10
N ILE A 199 7.12 -0.20 9.79
CA ILE A 199 8.02 -1.04 10.59
C ILE A 199 9.00 -1.80 9.68
N GLU A 200 8.53 -2.43 8.60
CA GLU A 200 9.42 -3.15 7.70
C GLU A 200 10.42 -2.22 7.02
N ALA A 201 9.98 -1.05 6.54
CA ALA A 201 10.89 -0.06 5.99
C ALA A 201 11.91 0.44 7.01
N TYR A 202 11.52 0.60 8.28
CA TYR A 202 12.41 1.03 9.35
C TYR A 202 13.47 -0.03 9.65
N VAL A 203 13.13 -1.32 9.73
CA VAL A 203 14.10 -2.39 10.01
C VAL A 203 14.85 -2.88 8.77
N SER A 204 14.46 -2.45 7.57
CA SER A 204 15.08 -2.84 6.29
C SER A 204 16.59 -2.54 6.25
N ILE A 205 17.36 -3.41 5.59
CA ILE A 205 18.80 -3.15 5.30
C ILE A 205 19.00 -2.01 4.29
N ALA A 206 17.95 -1.60 3.57
CA ALA A 206 17.98 -0.47 2.65
C ALA A 206 17.51 0.85 3.30
N ALA A 207 17.25 0.86 4.61
CA ALA A 207 16.83 2.03 5.36
C ALA A 207 17.87 3.16 5.30
N THR A 208 17.39 4.39 5.28
CA THR A 208 18.20 5.61 5.24
C THR A 208 17.70 6.60 6.30
N PRO A 209 18.49 7.63 6.68
CA PRO A 209 18.00 8.65 7.61
C PRO A 209 16.70 9.34 7.18
N ILE A 210 16.43 9.44 5.86
CA ILE A 210 15.18 10.02 5.34
C ILE A 210 14.03 9.05 5.58
N THR A 211 14.19 7.77 5.21
CA THR A 211 13.15 6.75 5.39
C THR A 211 12.88 6.47 6.86
N ASP A 212 13.91 6.51 7.71
CA ASP A 212 13.78 6.33 9.16
C ASP A 212 12.91 7.42 9.79
N ALA A 213 13.14 8.68 9.42
CA ALA A 213 12.41 9.81 9.98
C ALA A 213 10.90 9.72 9.69
N VAL A 214 10.53 9.36 8.45
CA VAL A 214 9.12 9.24 8.06
C VAL A 214 8.49 7.94 8.55
N ALA A 215 9.24 6.83 8.64
CA ALA A 215 8.75 5.57 9.18
C ALA A 215 8.37 5.69 10.67
N ILE A 216 9.26 6.25 11.49
CA ILE A 216 9.00 6.48 12.92
C ILE A 216 7.77 7.38 13.09
N LYS A 217 7.67 8.47 12.32
CA LYS A 217 6.52 9.35 12.39
C LYS A 217 5.22 8.67 11.97
N ALA A 218 5.25 7.82 10.95
CA ALA A 218 4.10 7.01 10.55
C ALA A 218 3.64 6.07 11.68
N ILE A 219 4.56 5.38 12.36
CA ILE A 219 4.26 4.50 13.50
C ILE A 219 3.59 5.29 14.63
N GLU A 220 4.11 6.46 14.99
CA GLU A 220 3.51 7.34 16.01
C GLU A 220 2.07 7.71 15.66
N LEU A 221 1.81 8.12 14.42
CA LEU A 221 0.48 8.51 13.96
C LEU A 221 -0.51 7.34 13.93
N VAL A 222 -0.10 6.17 13.45
CA VAL A 222 -0.95 4.96 13.49
C VAL A 222 -1.31 4.61 14.92
N GLN A 223 -0.32 4.57 15.82
CA GLN A 223 -0.54 4.24 17.23
C GLN A 223 -1.52 5.22 17.91
N ALA A 224 -1.41 6.51 17.58
CA ALA A 224 -2.25 7.55 18.19
C ALA A 224 -3.69 7.54 17.65
N HIS A 225 -3.90 7.24 16.37
CA HIS A 225 -5.16 7.56 15.69
C HIS A 225 -5.93 6.36 15.13
N LEU A 226 -5.30 5.17 14.93
CA LEU A 226 -5.98 4.05 14.30
C LEU A 226 -7.21 3.57 15.09
N ARG A 227 -7.10 3.47 16.42
CA ARG A 227 -8.23 3.05 17.27
C ARG A 227 -9.43 3.99 17.10
N THR A 228 -9.18 5.29 17.09
CA THR A 228 -10.23 6.31 16.89
C THR A 228 -10.83 6.21 15.50
N ALA A 229 -10.01 6.11 14.45
CA ALA A 229 -10.48 5.98 13.07
C ALA A 229 -11.31 4.70 12.84
N VAL A 230 -11.04 3.61 13.57
CA VAL A 230 -11.82 2.37 13.53
C VAL A 230 -13.13 2.48 14.30
N ALA A 231 -13.09 3.04 15.52
CA ALA A 231 -14.24 3.14 16.40
C ALA A 231 -15.22 4.26 15.96
N HIS A 232 -14.69 5.34 15.40
CA HIS A 232 -15.39 6.56 15.00
C HIS A 232 -15.00 6.92 13.56
N GLY A 233 -15.54 6.17 12.58
CA GLY A 233 -15.17 6.29 11.17
C GLY A 233 -15.46 7.65 10.54
N GLU A 234 -16.31 8.45 11.14
CA GLU A 234 -16.67 9.83 10.79
C GLU A 234 -15.74 10.90 11.40
N ASP A 235 -14.83 10.52 12.28
CA ASP A 235 -13.85 11.44 12.88
C ASP A 235 -12.83 11.88 11.82
N ILE A 236 -13.03 13.10 11.28
CA ILE A 236 -12.23 13.64 10.18
C ILE A 236 -10.77 13.86 10.60
N GLU A 237 -10.51 14.24 11.86
CA GLU A 237 -9.15 14.42 12.36
C GLU A 237 -8.39 13.08 12.40
N ALA A 238 -9.02 12.04 12.95
CA ALA A 238 -8.42 10.70 12.97
C ALA A 238 -8.18 10.18 11.53
N ARG A 239 -9.12 10.40 10.60
CA ARG A 239 -8.95 10.05 9.18
C ARG A 239 -7.80 10.80 8.53
N GLU A 240 -7.68 12.11 8.79
CA GLU A 240 -6.60 12.93 8.27
C GLU A 240 -5.23 12.46 8.78
N GLN A 241 -5.12 12.20 10.09
CA GLN A 241 -3.87 11.70 10.67
C GLN A 241 -3.50 10.31 10.13
N MET A 242 -4.48 9.44 9.89
CA MET A 242 -4.24 8.15 9.23
C MET A 242 -3.84 8.30 7.75
N ALA A 243 -4.36 9.30 7.04
CA ALA A 243 -3.93 9.62 5.68
C ALA A 243 -2.47 10.08 5.65
N TYR A 244 -2.05 10.94 6.59
CA TYR A 244 -0.63 11.29 6.74
C TYR A 244 0.22 10.08 7.12
N ALA A 245 -0.24 9.24 8.04
CA ALA A 245 0.51 8.06 8.49
C ALA A 245 0.82 7.12 7.33
N GLN A 246 -0.20 6.76 6.53
CA GLN A 246 -0.01 5.86 5.39
C GLN A 246 0.88 6.48 4.30
N PHE A 247 0.74 7.79 4.03
CA PHE A 247 1.60 8.48 3.07
C PHE A 247 3.07 8.46 3.51
N MET A 248 3.34 8.73 4.79
CA MET A 248 4.70 8.66 5.35
C MET A 248 5.25 7.23 5.34
N ALA A 249 4.41 6.22 5.65
CA ALA A 249 4.78 4.82 5.50
C ALA A 249 5.14 4.49 4.05
N GLY A 250 4.36 5.04 3.09
CA GLY A 250 4.63 4.98 1.66
C GLY A 250 5.99 5.58 1.29
N MET A 251 6.30 6.78 1.78
CA MET A 251 7.61 7.42 1.60
C MET A 251 8.75 6.52 2.11
N ALA A 252 8.53 5.83 3.22
CA ALA A 252 9.53 4.92 3.78
C ALA A 252 9.73 3.69 2.89
N PHE A 253 8.69 2.87 2.68
CA PHE A 253 8.86 1.59 2.01
C PHE A 253 9.11 1.71 0.49
N ASN A 254 8.60 2.74 -0.17
CA ASN A 254 8.89 3.00 -1.58
C ASN A 254 10.40 3.17 -1.84
N ASN A 255 11.15 3.57 -0.81
CA ASN A 255 12.58 3.89 -0.89
C ASN A 255 13.49 2.96 -0.05
N ALA A 256 12.94 2.25 0.94
CA ALA A 256 13.66 1.27 1.75
C ALA A 256 13.23 -0.18 1.49
N SER A 257 12.20 -0.39 0.63
CA SER A 257 11.58 -1.69 0.41
C SER A 257 10.93 -2.26 1.69
N LEU A 258 10.59 -3.53 1.69
CA LEU A 258 9.79 -4.24 2.68
C LEU A 258 10.59 -5.42 3.28
N GLY A 259 9.90 -6.43 3.79
CA GLY A 259 10.50 -7.59 4.43
C GLY A 259 9.64 -8.86 4.30
N TYR A 260 9.87 -9.80 5.21
CA TYR A 260 9.19 -11.09 5.20
C TYR A 260 7.71 -11.02 5.58
N VAL A 261 7.23 -9.97 6.26
CA VAL A 261 5.79 -9.84 6.50
C VAL A 261 5.05 -9.79 5.17
N HIS A 262 5.46 -8.87 4.28
CA HIS A 262 4.86 -8.75 2.94
C HIS A 262 5.14 -9.97 2.07
N ALA A 263 6.39 -10.48 2.07
CA ALA A 263 6.74 -11.67 1.30
C ALA A 263 5.86 -12.89 1.63
N MET A 264 5.52 -13.07 2.91
CA MET A 264 4.64 -14.14 3.39
C MET A 264 3.15 -13.83 3.16
N ALA A 265 2.71 -12.59 3.39
CA ALA A 265 1.33 -12.17 3.17
C ALA A 265 0.91 -12.25 1.69
N HIS A 266 1.82 -11.97 0.76
CA HIS A 266 1.59 -12.14 -0.67
C HIS A 266 1.22 -13.59 -1.03
N GLN A 267 1.82 -14.57 -0.34
CA GLN A 267 1.52 -15.98 -0.58
C GLN A 267 0.12 -16.34 -0.09
N LEU A 268 -0.29 -15.83 1.07
CA LEU A 268 -1.65 -16.03 1.60
C LEU A 268 -2.70 -15.36 0.69
N GLY A 269 -2.41 -14.16 0.19
CA GLY A 269 -3.26 -13.47 -0.78
C GLY A 269 -3.34 -14.18 -2.13
N GLY A 270 -2.21 -14.70 -2.66
CA GLY A 270 -2.16 -15.40 -3.94
C GLY A 270 -2.77 -16.79 -3.91
N PHE A 271 -2.58 -17.53 -2.80
CA PHE A 271 -3.01 -18.94 -2.70
C PHE A 271 -4.46 -19.08 -2.23
N TYR A 272 -4.91 -18.21 -1.30
CA TYR A 272 -6.23 -18.32 -0.68
C TYR A 272 -7.16 -17.11 -0.93
N ASP A 273 -6.68 -16.10 -1.69
CA ASP A 273 -7.38 -14.82 -1.89
C ASP A 273 -7.73 -14.09 -0.57
N LEU A 274 -6.85 -14.20 0.45
CA LEU A 274 -7.06 -13.58 1.75
C LEU A 274 -6.79 -12.07 1.73
N PRO A 275 -7.48 -11.29 2.59
CA PRO A 275 -7.30 -9.85 2.66
C PRO A 275 -5.88 -9.46 3.08
N HIS A 276 -5.16 -8.75 2.22
CA HIS A 276 -3.73 -8.42 2.35
C HIS A 276 -3.37 -7.77 3.69
N GLY A 277 -4.05 -6.69 4.08
CA GLY A 277 -3.75 -5.98 5.33
C GLY A 277 -4.03 -6.80 6.60
N VAL A 278 -4.99 -7.74 6.55
CA VAL A 278 -5.23 -8.67 7.65
C VAL A 278 -4.09 -9.68 7.77
N CYS A 279 -3.63 -10.23 6.63
CA CYS A 279 -2.49 -11.15 6.61
C CYS A 279 -1.22 -10.47 7.15
N ASN A 280 -0.94 -9.24 6.71
CA ASN A 280 0.18 -8.45 7.21
C ASN A 280 0.09 -8.23 8.73
N ALA A 281 -1.09 -7.84 9.24
CA ALA A 281 -1.30 -7.59 10.66
C ALA A 281 -1.05 -8.83 11.54
N ILE A 282 -1.49 -10.01 11.08
CA ILE A 282 -1.28 -11.28 11.80
C ILE A 282 0.19 -11.68 11.78
N LEU A 283 0.85 -11.57 10.63
CA LEU A 283 2.25 -12.00 10.45
C LEU A 283 3.25 -11.05 11.13
N LEU A 284 2.93 -9.76 11.23
CA LEU A 284 3.84 -8.71 11.69
C LEU A 284 4.54 -9.05 13.02
N PRO A 285 3.86 -9.39 14.13
CA PRO A 285 4.53 -9.67 15.40
C PRO A 285 5.45 -10.88 15.34
N HIS A 286 5.13 -11.89 14.53
CA HIS A 286 5.92 -13.12 14.39
C HIS A 286 7.22 -12.86 13.62
N VAL A 287 7.13 -12.12 12.50
CA VAL A 287 8.31 -11.73 11.71
C VAL A 287 9.20 -10.78 12.52
N GLN A 288 8.61 -9.80 13.25
CA GLN A 288 9.43 -8.90 14.05
C GLN A 288 10.12 -9.62 15.23
N ARG A 289 9.52 -10.67 15.79
CA ARG A 289 10.21 -11.55 16.77
C ARG A 289 11.41 -12.26 16.16
N TYR A 290 11.31 -12.68 14.90
CA TYR A 290 12.45 -13.21 14.15
C TYR A 290 13.53 -12.15 13.90
N ASN A 291 13.14 -10.94 13.48
CA ASN A 291 14.04 -9.83 13.21
C ASN A 291 14.73 -9.29 14.47
N ALA A 292 14.09 -9.39 15.64
CA ALA A 292 14.65 -8.97 16.94
C ALA A 292 15.99 -9.62 17.27
N GLN A 293 16.31 -10.76 16.66
CA GLN A 293 17.59 -11.45 16.84
C GLN A 293 18.79 -10.68 16.27
N VAL A 294 18.57 -9.75 15.33
CA VAL A 294 19.64 -9.01 14.64
C VAL A 294 19.50 -7.49 14.70
N CYS A 295 18.31 -6.96 15.00
CA CYS A 295 18.08 -5.52 15.08
C CYS A 295 17.20 -5.09 16.27
N PRO A 296 17.51 -5.57 17.51
CA PRO A 296 16.67 -5.27 18.68
C PRO A 296 16.63 -3.77 19.01
N GLU A 297 17.70 -3.00 18.74
CA GLU A 297 17.74 -1.55 18.96
C GLU A 297 16.70 -0.83 18.10
N ARG A 298 16.58 -1.19 16.81
CA ARG A 298 15.58 -0.59 15.93
C ARG A 298 14.16 -0.92 16.37
N LEU A 299 13.92 -2.13 16.86
CA LEU A 299 12.61 -2.50 17.43
C LEU A 299 12.33 -1.79 18.76
N ARG A 300 13.35 -1.51 19.59
CA ARG A 300 13.16 -0.66 20.77
C ARG A 300 12.73 0.76 20.38
N ASP A 301 13.25 1.31 19.28
CA ASP A 301 12.79 2.61 18.75
C ASP A 301 11.33 2.52 18.26
N VAL A 302 10.92 1.41 17.64
CA VAL A 302 9.52 1.12 17.31
C VAL A 302 8.65 1.12 18.57
N ALA A 303 9.08 0.46 19.66
CA ALA A 303 8.34 0.47 20.92
C ALA A 303 8.11 1.89 21.43
N LYS A 304 9.16 2.72 21.38
CA LYS A 304 9.08 4.13 21.78
C LYS A 304 8.08 4.89 20.89
N ALA A 305 8.13 4.71 19.58
CA ALA A 305 7.18 5.33 18.64
C ALA A 305 5.74 4.87 18.87
N MET A 306 5.56 3.64 19.34
CA MET A 306 4.26 3.09 19.78
C MET A 306 3.85 3.53 21.19
N GLY A 307 4.55 4.50 21.80
CA GLY A 307 4.20 5.10 23.09
C GLY A 307 4.64 4.29 24.32
N VAL A 308 5.47 3.27 24.15
CA VAL A 308 6.01 2.49 25.28
C VAL A 308 7.15 3.27 25.95
N ASN A 309 7.15 3.36 27.27
CA ASN A 309 8.30 3.88 28.00
C ASN A 309 9.44 2.84 27.98
N VAL A 310 10.48 3.12 27.23
CA VAL A 310 11.64 2.21 27.06
C VAL A 310 12.84 2.60 27.94
N GLU A 311 12.67 3.57 28.87
CA GLU A 311 13.74 4.01 29.76
C GLU A 311 14.19 2.86 30.66
N GLY A 312 15.50 2.57 30.70
CA GLY A 312 16.08 1.49 31.47
C GLY A 312 15.93 0.09 30.86
N MET A 313 15.25 -0.07 29.70
CA MET A 313 15.15 -1.34 29.00
C MET A 313 16.43 -1.63 28.21
N THR A 314 16.83 -2.92 28.16
CA THR A 314 17.81 -3.38 27.16
C THR A 314 17.19 -3.32 25.77
N ALA A 315 18.00 -3.47 24.71
CA ALA A 315 17.50 -3.51 23.34
C ALA A 315 16.48 -4.66 23.15
N GLU A 316 16.76 -5.84 23.68
CA GLU A 316 15.91 -7.03 23.59
C GLU A 316 14.59 -6.83 24.35
N GLN A 317 14.63 -6.23 25.54
CA GLN A 317 13.42 -5.89 26.29
C GLN A 317 12.55 -4.88 25.54
N GLY A 318 13.18 -3.88 24.91
CA GLY A 318 12.49 -2.92 24.05
C GLY A 318 11.89 -3.56 22.81
N ALA A 319 12.59 -4.50 22.19
CA ALA A 319 12.08 -5.24 21.03
C ALA A 319 10.83 -6.09 21.40
N GLU A 320 10.86 -6.80 22.51
CA GLU A 320 9.68 -7.55 22.98
C GLU A 320 8.52 -6.61 23.34
N ALA A 321 8.82 -5.44 23.91
CA ALA A 321 7.80 -4.43 24.19
C ALA A 321 7.15 -3.87 22.90
N ALA A 322 7.92 -3.72 21.80
CA ALA A 322 7.37 -3.35 20.49
C ALA A 322 6.41 -4.43 19.97
N ILE A 323 6.83 -5.70 20.02
CA ILE A 323 6.02 -6.82 19.56
C ILE A 323 4.70 -6.89 20.33
N ASN A 324 4.75 -6.72 21.66
CA ASN A 324 3.56 -6.70 22.50
C ASN A 324 2.65 -5.50 22.19
N ALA A 325 3.20 -4.33 21.88
CA ALA A 325 2.42 -3.16 21.48
C ALA A 325 1.73 -3.37 20.13
N ILE A 326 2.39 -4.03 19.17
CA ILE A 326 1.81 -4.42 17.87
C ILE A 326 0.62 -5.37 18.08
N VAL A 327 0.81 -6.44 18.88
CA VAL A 327 -0.25 -7.40 19.20
C VAL A 327 -1.43 -6.71 19.88
N GLN A 328 -1.16 -5.82 20.83
CA GLN A 328 -2.21 -5.08 21.53
C GLN A 328 -3.01 -4.21 20.57
N LEU A 329 -2.34 -3.46 19.68
CA LEU A 329 -3.03 -2.62 18.70
C LEU A 329 -3.90 -3.46 17.74
N ALA A 330 -3.38 -4.59 17.24
CA ALA A 330 -4.12 -5.51 16.39
C ALA A 330 -5.39 -6.03 17.08
N ASN A 331 -5.28 -6.42 18.35
CA ASN A 331 -6.42 -6.86 19.16
C ASN A 331 -7.46 -5.74 19.37
N ASP A 332 -7.01 -4.51 19.68
CA ASP A 332 -7.88 -3.35 19.94
C ASP A 332 -8.70 -2.96 18.68
N VAL A 333 -8.20 -3.26 17.50
CA VAL A 333 -8.90 -3.01 16.23
C VAL A 333 -9.53 -4.26 15.60
N ASN A 334 -9.66 -5.34 16.39
CA ASN A 334 -10.33 -6.59 16.04
C ASN A 334 -9.72 -7.35 14.84
N ILE A 335 -8.40 -7.32 14.70
CA ILE A 335 -7.71 -8.20 13.74
C ILE A 335 -7.76 -9.65 14.29
N PRO A 336 -8.02 -10.66 13.45
CA PRO A 336 -7.93 -12.07 13.84
C PRO A 336 -6.55 -12.42 14.38
N THR A 337 -6.48 -13.36 15.31
CA THR A 337 -5.23 -13.72 16.03
C THR A 337 -4.37 -14.74 15.30
N GLY A 338 -4.88 -15.38 14.24
CA GLY A 338 -4.13 -16.38 13.48
C GLY A 338 -4.67 -16.59 12.07
N ILE A 339 -3.79 -16.98 11.15
CA ILE A 339 -4.13 -17.22 9.74
C ILE A 339 -5.04 -18.44 9.54
N ALA A 340 -5.05 -19.39 10.48
CA ALA A 340 -5.99 -20.52 10.47
C ALA A 340 -7.45 -20.06 10.54
N GLN A 341 -7.74 -18.97 11.24
CA GLN A 341 -9.10 -18.38 11.30
C GLN A 341 -9.57 -17.85 9.93
N LEU A 342 -8.63 -17.58 9.03
CA LEU A 342 -8.88 -17.16 7.66
C LEU A 342 -8.95 -18.34 6.68
N GLY A 343 -8.71 -19.56 7.14
CA GLY A 343 -8.76 -20.78 6.32
C GLY A 343 -7.41 -21.30 5.82
N ALA A 344 -6.28 -20.70 6.25
CA ALA A 344 -4.96 -21.24 5.95
C ALA A 344 -4.74 -22.60 6.62
N LYS A 345 -3.99 -23.51 5.99
CA LYS A 345 -3.79 -24.88 6.45
C LYS A 345 -2.31 -25.17 6.65
N LEU A 346 -2.01 -25.99 7.66
CA LEU A 346 -0.65 -26.46 7.95
C LEU A 346 0.00 -27.20 6.77
N GLU A 347 -0.79 -27.97 6.03
CA GLU A 347 -0.30 -28.77 4.89
C GLU A 347 0.26 -27.93 3.73
N ASP A 348 -0.16 -26.66 3.63
CA ASP A 348 0.24 -25.74 2.56
C ASP A 348 1.48 -24.91 2.92
N ILE A 349 1.89 -24.88 4.21
CA ILE A 349 3.02 -24.08 4.70
C ILE A 349 4.31 -24.32 3.91
N PRO A 350 4.71 -25.57 3.57
CA PRO A 350 5.93 -25.77 2.80
C PRO A 350 5.92 -25.01 1.45
N THR A 351 4.79 -25.05 0.73
CA THR A 351 4.64 -24.35 -0.56
C THR A 351 4.65 -22.83 -0.36
N LEU A 352 3.93 -22.32 0.64
CA LEU A 352 3.91 -20.89 0.97
C LEU A 352 5.31 -20.39 1.35
N SER A 353 6.09 -21.20 2.09
CA SER A 353 7.47 -20.87 2.50
C SER A 353 8.42 -20.80 1.32
N ASP A 354 8.35 -21.78 0.39
CA ASP A 354 9.15 -21.78 -0.83
C ASP A 354 8.89 -20.54 -1.70
N ASN A 355 7.65 -20.10 -1.77
CA ASN A 355 7.25 -18.93 -2.54
C ASN A 355 7.64 -17.63 -1.84
N ALA A 356 7.48 -17.52 -0.52
CA ALA A 356 7.88 -16.35 0.25
C ALA A 356 9.38 -16.06 0.16
N LEU A 357 10.23 -17.08 0.10
CA LEU A 357 11.67 -16.94 -0.09
C LEU A 357 12.06 -16.38 -1.47
N LYS A 358 11.20 -16.51 -2.45
CA LYS A 358 11.41 -15.99 -3.82
C LYS A 358 10.85 -14.58 -4.00
N ASP A 359 10.04 -14.10 -3.05
CA ASP A 359 9.41 -12.78 -3.13
C ASP A 359 10.45 -11.68 -2.90
N ALA A 360 10.47 -10.68 -3.79
CA ALA A 360 11.43 -9.60 -3.77
C ALA A 360 11.42 -8.77 -2.48
N CYS A 361 10.28 -8.70 -1.79
CA CYS A 361 10.16 -7.98 -0.51
C CYS A 361 11.08 -8.58 0.56
N GLY A 362 11.30 -9.90 0.55
CA GLY A 362 12.16 -10.60 1.50
C GLY A 362 13.64 -10.23 1.41
N PHE A 363 14.12 -9.74 0.27
CA PHE A 363 15.55 -9.47 0.05
C PHE A 363 16.12 -8.33 0.90
N THR A 364 15.26 -7.44 1.37
CA THR A 364 15.64 -6.32 2.25
C THR A 364 15.35 -6.56 3.72
N ASN A 365 14.84 -7.74 4.08
CA ASN A 365 14.64 -8.12 5.48
C ASN A 365 15.98 -8.15 6.23
N PRO A 366 16.07 -7.65 7.47
CA PRO A 366 17.35 -7.52 8.19
C PRO A 366 18.05 -8.85 8.47
N LYS A 367 17.29 -9.93 8.62
CA LYS A 367 17.82 -11.30 8.75
C LYS A 367 17.27 -12.18 7.63
N GLN A 368 18.16 -12.76 6.83
CA GLN A 368 17.75 -13.70 5.80
C GLN A 368 17.39 -15.06 6.41
N ALA A 369 16.29 -15.64 5.95
CA ALA A 369 15.73 -16.86 6.51
C ALA A 369 15.98 -18.09 5.65
N THR A 370 16.02 -19.27 6.28
CA THR A 370 15.90 -20.56 5.61
C THR A 370 14.43 -20.92 5.40
N HIS A 371 14.18 -21.98 4.62
CA HIS A 371 12.82 -22.51 4.43
C HIS A 371 12.18 -22.93 5.77
N GLU A 372 12.96 -23.59 6.63
CA GLU A 372 12.50 -24.05 7.95
C GLU A 372 12.15 -22.87 8.86
N GLU A 373 12.92 -21.77 8.81
CA GLU A 373 12.65 -20.57 9.60
C GLU A 373 11.36 -19.87 9.13
N ILE A 374 11.12 -19.73 7.81
CA ILE A 374 9.86 -19.19 7.28
C ILE A 374 8.68 -20.08 7.65
N SER A 375 8.84 -21.43 7.52
CA SER A 375 7.80 -22.37 7.92
C SER A 375 7.44 -22.24 9.40
N ALA A 376 8.44 -22.12 10.28
CA ALA A 376 8.22 -21.92 11.71
C ALA A 376 7.50 -20.58 12.03
N ILE A 377 7.75 -19.52 11.24
CA ILE A 377 7.02 -18.24 11.39
C ILE A 377 5.55 -18.43 10.98
N PHE A 378 5.26 -19.11 9.86
CA PHE A 378 3.89 -19.43 9.47
C PHE A 378 3.16 -20.29 10.51
N GLU A 379 3.83 -21.34 11.02
CA GLU A 379 3.27 -22.21 12.07
C GLU A 379 2.94 -21.42 13.35
N ALA A 380 3.80 -20.48 13.74
CA ALA A 380 3.55 -19.62 14.90
C ALA A 380 2.41 -18.63 14.70
N ALA A 381 2.05 -18.32 13.45
CA ALA A 381 0.95 -17.42 13.07
C ALA A 381 -0.37 -18.17 12.81
N MET A 382 -0.41 -19.53 12.93
CA MET A 382 -1.64 -20.30 12.75
C MET A 382 -2.63 -20.07 13.88
#